data_2b28e2cfbe84c3e7fa6f29c9c2cb47d0
#
_entry.id   2b28e2cfbe84c3e7fa6f29c9c2cb47d0
#
_cell.length_a   1.000
_cell.length_b   1.000
_cell.length_c   1.000
_cell.angle_alpha   90.00
_cell.angle_beta   90.00
_cell.angle_gamma   90.00
#
_symmetry.space_group_name_H-M   'P 1'
#
loop_
_entity.id
_entity.type
_entity.pdbx_description
1 polymer ?
#
loop_
_entity_poly.entity_id
_entity_poly.type
_entity_poly.pdbx_seq_one_letter_code
_entity_poly.pdbx_strand_id
1 'polypeptide(L)'
;MPKLTLLLGRRTMQVYDFKQPSIVTGRDEGVDVLIDTPSVSRRHAEIRLGDNGWVVEDLGSSNGTFIRGTKIQGPQSLGLGDEIGLGKFSIVFGKALGEGEHAAPTAVAVPA
;
A
#
# COMPACT_ATOMS: atom_id res chain seq x y z
N MET A 1 5.03 6.86 -12.28
CA MET A 1 4.89 5.60 -11.59
C MET A 1 4.69 5.83 -10.12
N PRO A 2 3.92 5.00 -9.45
CA PRO A 2 3.59 5.27 -8.07
C PRO A 2 4.72 4.92 -7.13
N LYS A 3 4.79 5.62 -6.05
CA LYS A 3 5.61 5.20 -4.94
C LYS A 3 4.70 4.66 -3.87
N LEU A 4 5.15 3.63 -3.19
CA LEU A 4 4.41 3.01 -2.11
C LEU A 4 5.26 3.07 -0.86
N THR A 5 4.67 3.53 0.23
CA THR A 5 5.36 3.59 1.51
C THR A 5 4.71 2.60 2.44
N LEU A 6 5.47 1.62 2.90
CA LEU A 6 4.98 0.61 3.82
C LEU A 6 5.19 1.08 5.25
N LEU A 7 4.12 1.11 6.01
CA LEU A 7 4.16 1.58 7.39
C LEU A 7 3.70 0.48 8.34
N LEU A 8 4.30 0.45 9.52
CA LEU A 8 3.79 -0.32 10.63
C LEU A 8 3.42 0.70 11.70
N GLY A 9 2.12 0.91 11.90
CA GLY A 9 1.65 2.02 12.69
C GLY A 9 2.07 3.32 12.03
N ARG A 10 2.89 4.12 12.71
CA ARG A 10 3.39 5.36 12.14
C ARG A 10 4.84 5.25 11.67
N ARG A 11 5.41 4.06 11.77
CA ARG A 11 6.81 3.87 11.42
C ARG A 11 6.92 3.48 9.96
N THR A 12 7.72 4.20 9.21
CA THR A 12 8.04 3.84 7.83
C THR A 12 8.98 2.64 7.83
N MET A 13 8.54 1.57 7.20
CA MET A 13 9.32 0.35 7.12
C MET A 13 10.10 0.27 5.81
N GLN A 14 9.50 0.71 4.72
CA GLN A 14 10.12 0.56 3.42
C GLN A 14 9.43 1.50 2.44
N VAL A 15 10.18 2.06 1.50
CA VAL A 15 9.63 2.85 0.41
C VAL A 15 9.95 2.14 -0.89
N TYR A 16 8.96 2.01 -1.75
CA TYR A 16 9.09 1.31 -3.02
C TYR A 16 8.82 2.27 -4.16
N ASP A 17 9.54 2.12 -5.24
CA ASP A 17 9.33 2.92 -6.43
C ASP A 17 9.17 1.93 -7.59
N PHE A 18 7.96 1.44 -7.79
CA PHE A 18 7.69 0.43 -8.79
C PHE A 18 7.42 1.05 -10.14
N LYS A 19 7.84 0.37 -11.18
CA LYS A 19 7.62 0.82 -12.54
C LYS A 19 6.68 -0.09 -13.31
N GLN A 20 6.21 -1.12 -12.68
CA GLN A 20 5.31 -2.07 -13.33
C GLN A 20 3.86 -1.71 -13.05
N PRO A 21 2.93 -2.13 -13.90
CA PRO A 21 1.52 -1.79 -13.73
C PRO A 21 0.75 -2.69 -12.76
N SER A 22 1.40 -3.67 -12.18
CA SER A 22 0.75 -4.58 -11.23
C SER A 22 1.71 -4.87 -10.09
N ILE A 23 1.26 -4.65 -8.87
CA ILE A 23 2.05 -4.84 -7.67
C ILE A 23 1.24 -5.68 -6.71
N VAL A 24 1.74 -6.84 -6.34
CA VAL A 24 1.06 -7.74 -5.42
C VAL A 24 1.71 -7.61 -4.05
N THR A 25 0.88 -7.52 -3.04
CA THR A 25 1.36 -7.46 -1.66
C THR A 25 0.94 -8.71 -0.93
N GLY A 26 1.72 -9.16 0.02
CA GLY A 26 1.37 -10.33 0.80
C GLY A 26 2.53 -10.88 1.59
N ARG A 27 2.34 -12.10 2.09
CA ARG A 27 3.30 -12.75 2.96
C ARG A 27 4.16 -13.77 2.21
N ASP A 28 3.82 -14.08 0.97
CA ASP A 28 4.51 -15.09 0.19
C ASP A 28 5.76 -14.50 -0.47
N GLU A 29 6.77 -15.31 -0.66
CA GLU A 29 8.02 -14.83 -1.22
C GLU A 29 7.92 -14.29 -2.63
N GLY A 30 6.93 -14.70 -3.38
CA GLY A 30 6.82 -14.28 -4.78
C GLY A 30 6.15 -12.94 -5.00
N VAL A 31 5.77 -12.24 -3.94
CA VAL A 31 5.06 -10.98 -4.11
C VAL A 31 6.02 -9.80 -4.20
N ASP A 32 5.49 -8.66 -4.65
CA ASP A 32 6.31 -7.47 -4.86
C ASP A 32 6.56 -6.69 -3.56
N VAL A 33 5.56 -6.63 -2.69
CA VAL A 33 5.71 -6.01 -1.38
C VAL A 33 5.52 -7.10 -0.35
N LEU A 34 6.60 -7.57 0.24
CA LEU A 34 6.55 -8.65 1.20
C LEU A 34 6.28 -8.12 2.60
N ILE A 35 5.22 -8.61 3.21
CA ILE A 35 4.85 -8.25 4.56
C ILE A 35 4.76 -9.56 5.34
N ASP A 36 5.84 -9.91 6.02
CA ASP A 36 5.98 -11.21 6.64
C ASP A 36 5.37 -11.21 8.04
N THR A 37 4.06 -11.27 8.09
CA THR A 37 3.34 -11.31 9.35
C THR A 37 2.10 -12.19 9.19
N PRO A 38 1.70 -12.93 10.23
CA PRO A 38 0.53 -13.80 10.15
C PRO A 38 -0.77 -13.09 9.85
N SER A 39 -0.87 -11.79 10.11
CA SER A 39 -2.10 -11.06 9.86
C SER A 39 -2.28 -10.72 8.39
N VAL A 40 -1.28 -10.98 7.55
CA VAL A 40 -1.34 -10.71 6.12
C VAL A 40 -1.38 -12.05 5.38
N SER A 41 -2.28 -12.19 4.43
CA SER A 41 -2.40 -13.40 3.64
C SER A 41 -1.26 -13.51 2.64
N ARG A 42 -1.00 -14.69 2.12
CA ARG A 42 0.12 -14.95 1.21
C ARG A 42 0.07 -14.02 0.02
N ARG A 43 -1.08 -13.93 -0.63
CA ARG A 43 -1.32 -12.94 -1.67
C ARG A 43 -2.52 -12.15 -1.19
N HIS A 44 -2.28 -10.99 -0.64
CA HIS A 44 -3.30 -10.27 0.11
C HIS A 44 -4.07 -9.29 -0.77
N ALA A 45 -3.37 -8.49 -1.54
CA ALA A 45 -3.99 -7.48 -2.37
C ALA A 45 -3.12 -7.17 -3.58
N GLU A 46 -3.76 -6.66 -4.62
CA GLU A 46 -3.06 -6.23 -5.82
C GLU A 46 -3.36 -4.77 -6.08
N ILE A 47 -2.33 -4.01 -6.36
CA ILE A 47 -2.45 -2.61 -6.76
C ILE A 47 -2.11 -2.60 -8.24
N ARG A 48 -3.04 -2.19 -9.07
CA ARG A 48 -2.81 -2.24 -10.51
C ARG A 48 -3.32 -1.01 -11.24
N LEU A 49 -2.77 -0.77 -12.39
CA LEU A 49 -3.20 0.33 -13.24
C LEU A 49 -4.37 -0.16 -14.09
N GLY A 50 -5.52 0.45 -13.94
CA GLY A 50 -6.70 0.15 -14.72
C GLY A 50 -6.94 1.21 -15.78
N ASP A 51 -8.10 1.16 -16.42
CA ASP A 51 -8.42 2.09 -17.48
C ASP A 51 -8.57 3.52 -16.99
N ASN A 52 -9.03 3.69 -15.78
CA ASN A 52 -9.29 5.01 -15.23
C ASN A 52 -8.36 5.36 -14.08
N GLY A 53 -7.22 4.72 -14.02
CA GLY A 53 -6.21 5.01 -13.00
C GLY A 53 -5.90 3.80 -12.16
N TRP A 54 -5.24 4.03 -11.05
CA TRP A 54 -4.80 2.94 -10.19
C TRP A 54 -5.93 2.45 -9.31
N VAL A 55 -5.97 1.14 -9.12
CA VAL A 55 -6.97 0.51 -8.24
C VAL A 55 -6.28 -0.50 -7.34
N VAL A 56 -6.93 -0.83 -6.23
CA VAL A 56 -6.50 -1.91 -5.35
C VAL A 56 -7.62 -2.91 -5.24
N GLU A 57 -7.27 -4.18 -5.21
CA GLU A 57 -8.24 -5.26 -5.08
C GLU A 57 -7.76 -6.26 -4.06
N ASP A 58 -8.66 -6.71 -3.18
CA ASP A 58 -8.36 -7.75 -2.22
C ASP A 58 -8.35 -9.10 -2.94
N LEU A 59 -7.34 -9.91 -2.71
CA LEU A 59 -7.20 -11.19 -3.40
C LEU A 59 -7.71 -12.36 -2.54
N GLY A 60 -8.77 -12.13 -1.80
CA GLY A 60 -9.35 -13.17 -0.95
C GLY A 60 -8.65 -13.31 0.39
N SER A 61 -8.17 -12.21 0.92
CA SER A 61 -7.42 -12.25 2.17
C SER A 61 -8.30 -12.64 3.35
N SER A 62 -7.68 -13.19 4.38
CA SER A 62 -8.40 -13.61 5.58
C SER A 62 -8.89 -12.42 6.39
N ASN A 63 -8.10 -11.37 6.46
CA ASN A 63 -8.43 -10.23 7.32
C ASN A 63 -8.94 -9.02 6.56
N GLY A 64 -8.94 -9.06 5.24
CA GLY A 64 -9.46 -7.97 4.42
C GLY A 64 -8.43 -6.91 4.11
N THR A 65 -8.79 -6.08 3.15
CA THR A 65 -8.01 -4.91 2.74
C THR A 65 -8.89 -3.70 2.96
N PHE A 66 -8.33 -2.66 3.54
CA PHE A 66 -9.11 -1.50 3.96
C PHE A 66 -8.59 -0.23 3.31
N ILE A 67 -9.51 0.67 2.96
CA ILE A 67 -9.18 2.00 2.47
C ILE A 67 -9.91 2.98 3.36
N ARG A 68 -9.17 3.88 3.97
CA ARG A 68 -9.76 4.89 4.86
C ARG A 68 -10.66 4.26 5.92
N GLY A 69 -10.21 3.12 6.42
CA GLY A 69 -10.92 2.42 7.49
C GLY A 69 -12.10 1.58 7.05
N THR A 70 -12.37 1.52 5.75
CA THR A 70 -13.50 0.74 5.23
C THR A 70 -12.98 -0.46 4.44
N LYS A 71 -13.49 -1.63 4.75
CA LYS A 71 -13.10 -2.85 4.06
C LYS A 71 -13.61 -2.80 2.63
N ILE A 72 -12.73 -3.01 1.66
CA ILE A 72 -13.13 -2.97 0.27
C ILE A 72 -13.80 -4.29 -0.13
N GLN A 73 -14.71 -4.23 -1.08
CA GLN A 73 -15.45 -5.41 -1.50
C GLN A 73 -15.26 -5.75 -2.97
N GLY A 74 -14.40 -5.05 -3.62
CA GLY A 74 -14.06 -5.24 -5.02
C GLY A 74 -12.97 -4.27 -5.35
N PRO A 75 -12.63 -4.11 -6.63
CA PRO A 75 -11.61 -3.14 -7.00
C PRO A 75 -12.02 -1.75 -6.54
N GLN A 76 -11.08 -1.04 -5.94
CA GLN A 76 -11.32 0.27 -5.38
C GLN A 76 -10.31 1.25 -5.96
N SER A 77 -10.80 2.38 -6.46
CA SER A 77 -9.92 3.40 -7.03
C SER A 77 -8.99 3.97 -5.97
N LEU A 78 -7.76 4.23 -6.35
CA LEU A 78 -6.77 4.82 -5.47
C LEU A 78 -6.44 6.22 -5.93
N GLY A 79 -6.37 7.13 -4.97
CA GLY A 79 -5.87 8.48 -5.21
C GLY A 79 -4.55 8.67 -4.49
N LEU A 80 -3.86 9.73 -4.83
CA LEU A 80 -2.61 10.05 -4.17
C LEU A 80 -2.86 10.31 -2.70
N GLY A 81 -2.08 9.66 -1.87
CA GLY A 81 -2.22 9.78 -0.42
C GLY A 81 -3.15 8.79 0.22
N ASP A 82 -3.83 7.95 -0.56
CA ASP A 82 -4.69 6.93 0.03
C ASP A 82 -3.84 5.92 0.79
N GLU A 83 -4.38 5.46 1.90
CA GLU A 83 -3.69 4.52 2.76
C GLU A 83 -4.43 3.20 2.72
N ILE A 84 -3.73 2.15 2.35
CA ILE A 84 -4.28 0.81 2.22
C ILE A 84 -3.92 0.03 3.46
N GLY A 85 -4.92 -0.42 4.20
CA GLY A 85 -4.70 -1.16 5.45
C GLY A 85 -4.67 -2.65 5.23
N LEU A 86 -3.64 -3.31 5.78
CA LEU A 86 -3.40 -4.74 5.65
C LEU A 86 -2.95 -5.24 7.02
N GLY A 87 -3.87 -5.70 7.84
CA GLY A 87 -3.55 -6.08 9.20
C GLY A 87 -3.05 -4.86 9.98
N LYS A 88 -1.89 -4.95 10.57
CA LYS A 88 -1.31 -3.84 11.30
C LYS A 88 -0.47 -2.94 10.42
N PHE A 89 -0.33 -3.29 9.16
CA PHE A 89 0.48 -2.54 8.23
C PHE A 89 -0.40 -1.67 7.35
N SER A 90 0.19 -0.61 6.80
CA SER A 90 -0.47 0.24 5.84
C SER A 90 0.47 0.53 4.69
N ILE A 91 -0.08 0.76 3.51
CA ILE A 91 0.69 1.19 2.36
C ILE A 91 0.11 2.50 1.90
N VAL A 92 0.91 3.55 1.89
CA VAL A 92 0.48 4.84 1.37
C VAL A 92 0.78 4.86 -0.12
N PHE A 93 -0.27 5.14 -0.91
CA PHE A 93 -0.14 5.18 -2.37
C PHE A 93 0.08 6.61 -2.82
N GLY A 94 1.09 6.81 -3.65
CA GLY A 94 1.27 8.14 -4.17
C GLY A 94 2.63 8.38 -4.71
N LYS A 95 2.88 9.63 -5.07
CA LYS A 95 4.18 10.00 -5.45
C LYS A 95 4.98 10.19 -4.20
N ALA A 96 6.22 10.34 -4.38
CA ALA A 96 7.15 10.40 -3.30
C ALA A 96 6.75 11.40 -2.29
N LEU A 97 6.64 10.99 -1.07
CA LEU A 97 6.31 11.90 -0.06
C LEU A 97 7.45 12.79 0.17
N GLY A 98 8.43 12.66 0.11
CA GLY A 98 9.48 13.56 0.32
C GLY A 98 9.91 14.30 -0.85
N GLU A 99 9.11 14.21 -1.92
CA GLU A 99 9.51 14.84 -3.00
C GLU A 99 9.16 16.17 -2.91
N GLY A 100 9.76 16.69 -2.64
CA GLY A 100 9.36 17.77 -2.44
C GLY A 100 8.73 17.91 -1.29
N GLU A 101 8.55 17.67 -0.86
CA GLU A 101 7.90 17.88 0.14
C GLU A 101 8.37 17.61 1.19
N HIS A 102 8.71 17.45 1.12
CA HIS A 102 9.18 17.05 1.94
C HIS A 102 9.15 17.06 2.62
N ALA A 103 8.98 16.94 2.72
CA ALA A 103 9.04 16.49 3.27
C ALA A 103 8.93 16.39 3.90
N ALA A 104 8.59 16.29 3.97
CA ALA A 104 8.48 15.83 4.44
C ALA A 104 8.39 15.66 4.97
N PRO A 105 8.35 15.65 5.05
CA PRO A 105 8.24 15.12 5.53
C PRO A 105 8.08 14.81 6.04
N THR A 106 7.78 14.66 5.98
CA THR A 106 7.77 14.05 6.43
C THR A 106 7.67 13.85 6.91
N ALA A 107 7.53 13.92 6.76
CA ALA A 107 7.48 13.40 7.22
C ALA A 107 7.41 13.32 7.69
N VAL A 108 7.23 13.55 7.67
CA VAL A 108 7.24 13.12 8.16
C VAL A 108 7.21 13.06 8.81
N ALA A 109 6.98 13.15 8.78
CA ALA A 109 6.93 12.75 9.39
C ALA A 109 6.91 12.64 10.04
N VAL A 110 6.62 12.77 10.09
CA VAL A 110 6.62 12.25 10.80
C VAL A 110 6.62 12.18 11.69
N PRO A 111 6.49 12.21 11.97
CA PRO A 111 6.40 12.01 12.83
C PRO A 111 6.36 11.62 13.60
N ALA A 112 6.27 11.50 13.74
CA ALA A 112 6.27 11.04 14.50
C ALA A 112 6.22 10.87 15.22
#